data_005e090d4e42dc6aa55e1f1db25a2193
#
_entry.id   005e090d4e42dc6aa55e1f1db25a2193
#
_cell.length_a   1.000
_cell.length_b   1.000
_cell.length_c   1.000
_cell.angle_alpha   90.00
_cell.angle_beta   90.00
_cell.angle_gamma   90.00
#
_symmetry.space_group_name_H-M   'P 1'
#
loop_
_entity.id
_entity.type
_entity.pdbx_description
1 polymer ?
#
loop_
_entity_poly.entity_id
_entity_poly.type
_entity_poly.pdbx_seq_one_letter_code
_entity_poly.pdbx_strand_id
1 'polypeptide(L)'
;MPWIQNVALSDVRKGFHIEPGPNSMLIQIVDCGMGFPHPLRDFKEVHQFEFLDVEEKDEVLEEEMKCSQEQANELVRLLQHALANRMNVVVHCVAGVCRSGAVCEVGVMLGFDDTEVFRSPNLLVKHRMMKALGWTYDENEPHSINGVLVPEDWSNDNEKVFTLARARKERREREGDI
;
A
#
# COMPACT_ATOMS: atom_id res chain seq x y z
N MET A 1 -8.61 13.96 -7.44
CA MET A 1 -7.57 12.90 -7.37
C MET A 1 -8.19 11.65 -6.77
N PRO A 2 -7.91 10.47 -7.31
CA PRO A 2 -8.36 9.24 -6.69
C PRO A 2 -7.67 9.03 -5.35
N TRP A 3 -8.38 8.40 -4.43
CA TRP A 3 -7.87 8.05 -3.11
C TRP A 3 -7.60 6.55 -2.99
N ILE A 4 -6.79 6.16 -2.01
CA ILE A 4 -6.51 4.78 -1.64
C ILE A 4 -6.71 4.57 -0.15
N GLN A 5 -7.34 3.48 0.23
CA GLN A 5 -7.63 3.18 1.63
C GLN A 5 -7.45 1.70 1.95
N ASN A 6 -6.82 1.44 3.10
CA ASN A 6 -6.72 0.12 3.68
C ASN A 6 -7.92 -0.15 4.62
N VAL A 7 -8.48 -1.35 4.51
CA VAL A 7 -9.60 -1.80 5.32
C VAL A 7 -9.40 -3.24 5.78
N ALA A 8 -10.09 -3.64 6.85
CA ALA A 8 -10.09 -5.02 7.32
C ALA A 8 -10.99 -5.90 6.44
N LEU A 9 -10.74 -7.21 6.48
CA LEU A 9 -11.58 -8.20 5.79
C LEU A 9 -13.04 -8.10 6.23
N SER A 10 -13.28 -7.89 7.52
CA SER A 10 -14.62 -7.70 8.08
C SER A 10 -15.34 -6.48 7.51
N ASP A 11 -14.61 -5.40 7.21
CA ASP A 11 -15.19 -4.18 6.60
C ASP A 11 -15.65 -4.42 5.18
N VAL A 12 -14.93 -5.26 4.43
CA VAL A 12 -15.33 -5.65 3.07
C VAL A 12 -16.65 -6.41 3.07
N ARG A 13 -16.85 -7.27 4.07
CA ARG A 13 -18.08 -8.05 4.23
C ARG A 13 -19.27 -7.22 4.72
N LYS A 14 -19.03 -6.31 5.66
CA LYS A 14 -20.07 -5.52 6.35
C LYS A 14 -20.30 -4.14 5.75
N GLY A 15 -19.34 -3.64 4.96
CA GLY A 15 -19.29 -2.28 4.47
C GLY A 15 -18.41 -1.39 5.33
N PHE A 16 -17.93 -0.31 4.75
CA PHE A 16 -17.12 0.73 5.38
C PHE A 16 -17.68 2.12 5.01
N HIS A 17 -17.28 3.13 5.76
CA HIS A 17 -17.93 4.45 5.72
C HIS A 17 -17.78 5.20 4.39
N ILE A 18 -16.67 4.99 3.68
CA ILE A 18 -16.42 5.71 2.42
C ILE A 18 -17.01 4.94 1.24
N GLU A 19 -17.79 5.63 0.43
CA GLU A 19 -18.31 5.08 -0.82
C GLU A 19 -17.22 5.14 -1.90
N PRO A 20 -16.74 4.00 -2.42
CA PRO A 20 -15.69 4.00 -3.45
C PRO A 20 -16.18 4.48 -4.81
N GLY A 21 -17.48 4.44 -5.05
CA GLY A 21 -18.07 4.84 -6.32
C GLY A 21 -17.97 3.79 -7.43
N PRO A 22 -18.57 4.06 -8.60
CA PRO A 22 -18.62 3.10 -9.70
C PRO A 22 -17.29 2.89 -10.42
N ASN A 23 -16.37 3.85 -10.34
CA ASN A 23 -15.03 3.76 -10.91
C ASN A 23 -14.02 3.43 -9.82
N SER A 24 -14.07 2.21 -9.33
CA SER A 24 -13.27 1.76 -8.19
C SER A 24 -12.68 0.37 -8.39
N MET A 25 -11.59 0.13 -7.68
CA MET A 25 -10.85 -1.13 -7.65
C MET A 25 -10.79 -1.66 -6.21
N LEU A 26 -11.03 -2.95 -6.06
CA LEU A 26 -10.78 -3.67 -4.81
C LEU A 26 -9.57 -4.59 -5.00
N ILE A 27 -8.58 -4.45 -4.14
CA ILE A 27 -7.45 -5.37 -4.02
C ILE A 27 -7.64 -6.20 -2.75
N GLN A 28 -7.78 -7.50 -2.92
CA GLN A 28 -8.00 -8.44 -1.83
C GLN A 28 -6.71 -9.22 -1.56
N ILE A 29 -6.23 -9.15 -0.32
CA ILE A 29 -5.05 -9.87 0.15
C ILE A 29 -5.46 -10.75 1.32
N VAL A 30 -5.32 -12.06 1.17
CA VAL A 30 -5.67 -13.05 2.19
C VAL A 30 -4.52 -14.02 2.43
N ASP A 31 -4.59 -14.74 3.54
CA ASP A 31 -3.67 -15.82 3.83
C ASP A 31 -3.84 -16.98 2.84
N CYS A 32 -2.75 -17.68 2.56
CA CYS A 32 -2.76 -18.81 1.64
C CYS A 32 -3.83 -19.85 2.05
N GLY A 33 -4.73 -20.17 1.13
CA GLY A 33 -5.80 -21.13 1.35
C GLY A 33 -7.02 -20.62 2.12
N MET A 34 -7.04 -19.35 2.53
CA MET A 34 -8.15 -18.78 3.31
C MET A 34 -9.44 -18.60 2.49
N GLY A 35 -9.33 -18.34 1.22
CA GLY A 35 -10.47 -17.93 0.39
C GLY A 35 -10.78 -16.42 0.53
N PHE A 36 -11.38 -15.87 -0.51
CA PHE A 36 -11.65 -14.43 -0.57
C PHE A 36 -13.06 -14.10 -0.06
N PRO A 37 -13.21 -13.04 0.75
CA PRO A 37 -14.52 -12.60 1.17
C PRO A 37 -15.29 -12.01 -0.02
N HIS A 38 -16.61 -12.24 -0.02
CA HIS A 38 -17.47 -11.57 -0.99
C HIS A 38 -17.70 -10.12 -0.57
N PRO A 39 -17.35 -9.12 -1.39
CA PRO A 39 -17.54 -7.74 -1.01
C PRO A 39 -19.02 -7.36 -0.95
N LEU A 40 -19.40 -6.57 0.04
CA LEU A 40 -20.75 -6.04 0.15
C LEU A 40 -21.05 -5.01 -0.95
N ARG A 41 -20.04 -4.23 -1.34
CA ARG A 41 -20.17 -3.19 -2.36
C ARG A 41 -19.66 -3.69 -3.71
N ASP A 42 -20.21 -3.14 -4.78
CA ASP A 42 -19.74 -3.40 -6.12
C ASP A 42 -18.51 -2.57 -6.46
N PHE A 43 -17.54 -3.22 -7.09
CA PHE A 43 -16.33 -2.59 -7.61
C PHE A 43 -16.24 -2.85 -9.11
N LYS A 44 -15.70 -1.90 -9.85
CA LYS A 44 -15.46 -2.07 -11.29
C LYS A 44 -14.44 -3.18 -11.57
N GLU A 45 -13.42 -3.26 -10.73
CA GLU A 45 -12.38 -4.27 -10.82
C GLU A 45 -12.11 -4.87 -9.45
N VAL A 46 -11.89 -6.18 -9.40
CA VAL A 46 -11.48 -6.92 -8.20
C VAL A 46 -10.26 -7.76 -8.54
N HIS A 47 -9.20 -7.60 -7.78
CA HIS A 47 -7.95 -8.33 -7.93
C HIS A 47 -7.59 -9.05 -6.63
N GLN A 48 -7.12 -10.29 -6.72
CA GLN A 48 -6.97 -11.19 -5.60
C GLN A 48 -5.53 -11.69 -5.47
N PHE A 49 -5.00 -11.65 -4.24
CA PHE A 49 -3.65 -12.09 -3.91
C PHE A 49 -3.66 -12.95 -2.65
N GLU A 50 -2.86 -14.00 -2.66
CA GLU A 50 -2.64 -14.87 -1.51
C GLU A 50 -1.18 -14.82 -1.09
N PHE A 51 -0.89 -14.32 0.10
CA PHE A 51 0.40 -14.41 0.79
C PHE A 51 0.24 -14.05 2.26
N LEU A 52 1.16 -14.56 3.10
CA LEU A 52 1.12 -14.32 4.53
C LEU A 52 1.67 -12.94 4.91
N ASP A 53 1.28 -12.48 6.09
CA ASP A 53 1.83 -11.27 6.70
C ASP A 53 3.12 -11.58 7.44
N VAL A 54 4.19 -11.77 6.69
CA VAL A 54 5.52 -12.14 7.18
C VAL A 54 6.57 -11.20 6.63
N GLU A 55 7.68 -11.08 7.34
CA GLU A 55 8.82 -10.27 6.93
C GLU A 55 9.92 -11.13 6.29
N GLU A 56 10.88 -10.48 5.65
CA GLU A 56 11.96 -11.14 4.91
C GLU A 56 12.82 -12.04 5.81
N LYS A 57 13.01 -11.65 7.07
CA LYS A 57 13.80 -12.39 8.06
C LYS A 57 13.11 -13.62 8.65
N ASP A 58 11.86 -13.88 8.30
CA ASP A 58 11.14 -15.08 8.73
C ASP A 58 11.61 -16.29 7.91
N GLU A 59 12.81 -16.79 8.26
CA GLU A 59 13.48 -17.89 7.56
C GLU A 59 12.76 -19.24 7.68
N VAL A 60 11.85 -19.37 8.63
CA VAL A 60 11.11 -20.61 8.93
C VAL A 60 10.00 -20.88 7.91
N LEU A 61 9.58 -19.86 7.16
CA LEU A 61 8.50 -19.97 6.20
C LEU A 61 9.03 -20.13 4.78
N GLU A 62 8.36 -20.99 4.02
CA GLU A 62 8.67 -21.17 2.61
C GLU A 62 8.48 -19.85 1.85
N GLU A 63 9.38 -19.56 0.93
CA GLU A 63 9.36 -18.33 0.12
C GLU A 63 8.03 -18.17 -0.64
N GLU A 64 7.38 -19.29 -0.99
CA GLU A 64 6.08 -19.32 -1.65
C GLU A 64 4.94 -18.72 -0.82
N MET A 65 5.08 -18.67 0.50
CA MET A 65 4.09 -18.08 1.40
C MET A 65 4.25 -16.57 1.56
N LYS A 66 5.38 -16.02 1.12
CA LYS A 66 5.67 -14.60 1.18
C LYS A 66 5.14 -13.90 -0.07
N CYS A 67 4.95 -12.58 0.02
CA CYS A 67 4.68 -11.76 -1.16
C CYS A 67 5.87 -11.88 -2.13
N SER A 68 5.67 -12.53 -3.27
CA SER A 68 6.71 -12.68 -4.29
C SER A 68 7.00 -11.35 -4.99
N GLN A 69 8.16 -11.26 -5.65
CA GLN A 69 8.47 -10.09 -6.47
C GLN A 69 7.47 -9.95 -7.64
N GLU A 70 6.99 -11.06 -8.19
CA GLU A 70 5.97 -11.06 -9.25
C GLU A 70 4.64 -10.50 -8.77
N GLN A 71 4.21 -10.87 -7.56
CA GLN A 71 3.01 -10.31 -6.93
C GLN A 71 3.18 -8.82 -6.65
N ALA A 72 4.33 -8.39 -6.16
CA ALA A 72 4.63 -6.98 -5.95
C ALA A 72 4.64 -6.18 -7.26
N ASN A 73 5.19 -6.73 -8.33
CA ASN A 73 5.16 -6.12 -9.66
C ASN A 73 3.72 -5.94 -10.16
N GLU A 74 2.87 -6.93 -9.95
CA GLU A 74 1.45 -6.87 -10.32
C GLU A 74 0.70 -5.83 -9.48
N LEU A 75 0.94 -5.77 -8.18
CA LEU A 75 0.36 -4.74 -7.31
C LEU A 75 0.71 -3.33 -7.78
N VAL A 76 1.96 -3.09 -8.12
CA VAL A 76 2.41 -1.79 -8.67
C VAL A 76 1.71 -1.49 -10.00
N ARG A 77 1.64 -2.48 -10.90
CA ARG A 77 0.94 -2.33 -12.17
C ARG A 77 -0.53 -1.94 -11.98
N LEU A 78 -1.21 -2.59 -11.05
CA LEU A 78 -2.61 -2.29 -10.73
C LEU A 78 -2.78 -0.88 -10.18
N LEU A 79 -1.89 -0.44 -9.28
CA LEU A 79 -1.94 0.92 -8.75
C LEU A 79 -1.69 1.97 -9.84
N GLN A 80 -0.74 1.74 -10.73
CA GLN A 80 -0.48 2.62 -11.87
C GLN A 80 -1.66 2.67 -12.83
N HIS A 81 -2.27 1.53 -13.11
CA HIS A 81 -3.49 1.43 -13.92
C HIS A 81 -4.66 2.21 -13.28
N ALA A 82 -4.90 1.99 -12.00
CA ALA A 82 -5.96 2.68 -11.28
C ALA A 82 -5.75 4.19 -11.25
N LEU A 83 -4.51 4.64 -11.02
CA LEU A 83 -4.17 6.06 -11.02
C LEU A 83 -4.39 6.71 -12.39
N ALA A 84 -3.96 6.04 -13.48
CA ALA A 84 -4.16 6.52 -14.84
C ALA A 84 -5.64 6.62 -15.23
N ASN A 85 -6.48 5.74 -14.70
CA ASN A 85 -7.93 5.71 -14.94
C ASN A 85 -8.74 6.43 -13.85
N ARG A 86 -8.08 7.12 -12.94
CA ARG A 86 -8.70 7.87 -11.83
C ARG A 86 -9.64 7.04 -10.96
N MET A 87 -9.26 5.80 -10.72
CA MET A 87 -10.04 4.87 -9.90
C MET A 87 -9.70 5.04 -8.42
N ASN A 88 -10.71 5.10 -7.58
CA ASN A 88 -10.50 4.93 -6.14
C ASN A 88 -10.13 3.48 -5.85
N VAL A 89 -9.21 3.27 -4.93
CA VAL A 89 -8.71 1.93 -4.60
C VAL A 89 -8.96 1.61 -3.13
N VAL A 90 -9.59 0.47 -2.91
CA VAL A 90 -9.71 -0.14 -1.58
C VAL A 90 -8.81 -1.37 -1.54
N VAL A 91 -7.98 -1.46 -0.53
CA VAL A 91 -7.10 -2.61 -0.31
C VAL A 91 -7.42 -3.22 1.03
N HIS A 92 -7.72 -4.51 1.07
CA HIS A 92 -7.89 -5.20 2.34
C HIS A 92 -6.87 -6.32 2.53
N CYS A 93 -6.52 -6.57 3.76
CA CYS A 93 -5.95 -7.83 4.24
C CYS A 93 -6.82 -8.33 5.39
N VAL A 94 -6.35 -9.22 6.24
CA VAL A 94 -7.18 -9.72 7.34
C VAL A 94 -7.47 -8.61 8.36
N ALA A 95 -6.43 -7.97 8.90
CA ALA A 95 -6.55 -6.89 9.88
C ALA A 95 -6.73 -5.49 9.25
N GLY A 96 -6.39 -5.31 7.99
CA GLY A 96 -6.46 -4.02 7.30
C GLY A 96 -5.36 -3.04 7.70
N VAL A 97 -4.22 -3.50 8.19
CA VAL A 97 -3.16 -2.68 8.78
C VAL A 97 -1.82 -2.86 8.10
N CYS A 98 -1.34 -4.09 7.92
CA CYS A 98 0.04 -4.38 7.51
C CYS A 98 0.20 -4.59 6.01
N ARG A 99 -0.33 -5.67 5.45
CA ARG A 99 -0.22 -5.97 4.01
C ARG A 99 -0.94 -4.93 3.17
N SER A 100 -2.18 -4.66 3.49
CA SER A 100 -2.95 -3.58 2.86
C SER A 100 -2.34 -2.21 3.13
N GLY A 101 -1.79 -2.01 4.32
CA GLY A 101 -1.07 -0.78 4.68
C GLY A 101 0.14 -0.52 3.79
N ALA A 102 0.91 -1.56 3.46
CA ALA A 102 2.05 -1.45 2.55
C ALA A 102 1.63 -1.03 1.14
N VAL A 103 0.57 -1.62 0.61
CA VAL A 103 0.02 -1.26 -0.71
C VAL A 103 -0.48 0.18 -0.71
N CYS A 104 -1.19 0.60 0.33
CA CYS A 104 -1.67 1.98 0.46
C CYS A 104 -0.52 2.98 0.55
N GLU A 105 0.52 2.66 1.31
CA GLU A 105 1.70 3.53 1.44
C GLU A 105 2.34 3.78 0.07
N VAL A 106 2.58 2.72 -0.70
CA VAL A 106 3.13 2.83 -2.06
C VAL A 106 2.16 3.57 -2.99
N GLY A 107 0.86 3.34 -2.86
CA GLY A 107 -0.17 4.05 -3.62
C GLY A 107 -0.11 5.56 -3.39
N VAL A 108 0.02 5.99 -2.15
CA VAL A 108 0.20 7.41 -1.80
C VAL A 108 1.48 7.96 -2.40
N MET A 109 2.57 7.19 -2.37
CA MET A 109 3.83 7.55 -3.03
C MET A 109 3.66 7.79 -4.53
N LEU A 110 2.82 6.98 -5.18
CA LEU A 110 2.53 7.09 -6.61
C LEU A 110 1.63 8.28 -6.98
N GLY A 111 0.80 8.77 -6.05
CA GLY A 111 -0.05 9.92 -6.32
C GLY A 111 -1.48 9.87 -5.82
N PHE A 112 -1.91 8.77 -5.22
CA PHE A 112 -3.23 8.69 -4.61
C PHE A 112 -3.33 9.62 -3.39
N ASP A 113 -4.52 10.17 -3.17
CA ASP A 113 -4.82 10.88 -1.93
C ASP A 113 -4.86 9.88 -0.76
N ASP A 114 -4.24 10.27 0.34
CA ASP A 114 -4.24 9.50 1.57
C ASP A 114 -5.53 9.77 2.36
N THR A 115 -6.24 8.71 2.71
CA THR A 115 -7.43 8.81 3.57
C THR A 115 -7.09 8.87 5.06
N GLU A 116 -5.82 8.82 5.41
CA GLU A 116 -5.28 8.92 6.77
C GLU A 116 -5.76 7.82 7.73
N VAL A 117 -6.19 6.69 7.21
CA VAL A 117 -6.51 5.51 8.01
C VAL A 117 -5.22 4.92 8.59
N PHE A 118 -5.26 4.52 9.86
CA PHE A 118 -4.10 3.93 10.52
C PHE A 118 -3.55 2.73 9.75
N ARG A 119 -2.23 2.67 9.61
CA ARG A 119 -1.51 1.56 9.02
C ARG A 119 -0.13 1.39 9.62
N SER A 120 0.33 0.15 9.63
CA SER A 120 1.70 -0.24 9.97
C SER A 120 2.21 -1.13 8.85
N PRO A 121 2.83 -0.56 7.80
CA PRO A 121 3.13 -1.29 6.57
C PRO A 121 4.03 -2.50 6.77
N ASN A 122 3.66 -3.64 6.17
CA ASN A 122 4.55 -4.78 6.04
C ASN A 122 5.74 -4.39 5.16
N LEU A 123 6.94 -4.42 5.70
CA LEU A 123 8.14 -3.92 5.03
C LEU A 123 8.57 -4.79 3.84
N LEU A 124 8.36 -6.10 3.90
CA LEU A 124 8.66 -6.99 2.77
C LEU A 124 7.82 -6.61 1.54
N VAL A 125 6.51 -6.46 1.72
CA VAL A 125 5.60 -6.06 0.64
C VAL A 125 6.00 -4.70 0.09
N LYS A 126 6.21 -3.73 0.97
CA LYS A 126 6.60 -2.37 0.61
C LYS A 126 7.92 -2.33 -0.17
N HIS A 127 8.95 -3.01 0.31
CA HIS A 127 10.27 -3.02 -0.34
C HIS A 127 10.22 -3.70 -1.71
N ARG A 128 9.49 -4.80 -1.85
CA ARG A 128 9.34 -5.48 -3.14
C ARG A 128 8.54 -4.66 -4.14
N MET A 129 7.53 -3.91 -3.69
CA MET A 129 6.81 -2.94 -4.53
C MET A 129 7.71 -1.77 -4.94
N MET A 130 8.49 -1.24 -4.02
CA MET A 130 9.47 -0.18 -4.31
C MET A 130 10.52 -0.65 -5.32
N LYS A 131 11.00 -1.87 -5.19
CA LYS A 131 11.91 -2.50 -6.16
C LYS A 131 11.30 -2.59 -7.56
N ALA A 132 10.01 -2.94 -7.64
CA ALA A 132 9.27 -2.96 -8.91
C ALA A 132 9.22 -1.58 -9.59
N LEU A 133 9.25 -0.51 -8.80
CA LEU A 133 9.30 0.88 -9.28
C LEU A 133 10.72 1.37 -9.60
N GLY A 134 11.74 0.54 -9.40
CA GLY A 134 13.14 0.93 -9.51
C GLY A 134 13.62 1.82 -8.36
N TRP A 135 12.89 1.86 -7.26
CA TRP A 135 13.27 2.56 -6.04
C TRP A 135 13.99 1.59 -5.11
N THR A 136 15.30 1.76 -4.98
CA THR A 136 16.09 0.96 -4.03
C THR A 136 16.03 1.61 -2.66
N TYR A 137 15.71 0.82 -1.66
CA TYR A 137 15.92 1.16 -0.27
C TYR A 137 17.28 0.61 0.14
N ASP A 138 18.26 1.48 0.33
CA ASP A 138 19.50 1.16 1.01
C ASP A 138 19.52 1.90 2.34
N GLU A 139 19.64 1.15 3.43
CA GLU A 139 19.73 1.73 4.76
C GLU A 139 20.94 2.68 4.93
N ASN A 140 21.91 2.57 4.02
CA ASN A 140 23.16 3.35 4.04
C ASN A 140 23.20 4.48 2.99
N GLU A 141 22.21 4.58 2.12
CA GLU A 141 22.15 5.67 1.14
C GLU A 141 21.17 6.76 1.57
N PRO A 142 21.52 8.04 1.36
CA PRO A 142 20.57 9.11 1.59
C PRO A 142 19.34 8.93 0.68
N HIS A 143 18.18 8.76 1.31
CA HIS A 143 16.94 8.50 0.58
C HIS A 143 16.48 9.75 -0.13
N SER A 144 16.36 9.67 -1.46
CA SER A 144 15.64 10.67 -2.22
C SER A 144 14.22 10.19 -2.49
N ILE A 145 13.25 10.96 -2.04
CA ILE A 145 11.84 10.72 -2.34
C ILE A 145 11.42 11.79 -3.34
N ASN A 146 11.10 11.38 -4.56
CA ASN A 146 10.74 12.31 -5.64
C ASN A 146 11.77 13.45 -5.85
N GLY A 147 13.07 13.12 -5.73
CA GLY A 147 14.15 14.11 -5.88
C GLY A 147 14.41 14.99 -4.66
N VAL A 148 13.76 14.75 -3.53
CA VAL A 148 14.01 15.43 -2.27
C VAL A 148 14.86 14.52 -1.39
N LEU A 149 16.05 15.01 -0.99
CA LEU A 149 16.91 14.32 -0.03
C LEU A 149 16.22 14.24 1.33
N VAL A 150 16.12 13.04 1.86
CA VAL A 150 15.59 12.79 3.19
C VAL A 150 16.76 12.85 4.17
N PRO A 151 16.68 13.62 5.27
CA PRO A 151 17.76 13.70 6.26
C PRO A 151 18.14 12.35 6.86
N GLU A 152 19.44 12.13 7.07
CA GLU A 152 19.99 10.87 7.62
C GLU A 152 19.45 10.53 9.03
N ASP A 153 19.01 11.52 9.79
CA ASP A 153 18.44 11.33 11.12
C ASP A 153 17.03 10.71 11.14
N TRP A 154 16.43 10.52 9.98
CA TRP A 154 15.12 9.90 9.88
C TRP A 154 15.15 8.36 10.00
N SER A 155 16.31 7.76 9.85
CA SER A 155 16.47 6.29 9.90
C SER A 155 16.40 5.69 11.31
N ASN A 156 16.53 6.51 12.36
CA ASN A 156 16.70 6.04 13.74
C ASN A 156 15.52 6.30 14.67
N ASP A 157 14.44 6.90 14.19
CA ASP A 157 13.33 7.27 15.05
C ASP A 157 12.08 6.44 14.73
N ASN A 158 11.94 5.32 15.42
CA ASN A 158 10.80 4.40 15.29
C ASN A 158 9.44 5.06 15.60
N GLU A 159 9.44 6.23 16.22
CA GLU A 159 8.22 7.00 16.48
C GLU A 159 7.85 7.96 15.34
N LYS A 160 8.81 8.27 14.49
CA LYS A 160 8.57 9.04 13.28
C LYS A 160 8.45 8.10 12.09
N VAL A 161 7.40 7.29 12.06
CA VAL A 161 6.97 6.72 10.80
C VAL A 161 6.55 7.89 9.92
N PHE A 162 7.57 8.50 9.33
CA PHE A 162 7.37 9.52 8.34
C PHE A 162 6.77 8.81 7.14
N THR A 163 5.47 8.79 7.10
CA THR A 163 4.81 8.31 5.91
C THR A 163 5.23 9.26 4.79
N LEU A 164 5.62 8.71 3.67
CA LEU A 164 5.87 9.49 2.45
C LEU A 164 4.70 10.43 2.11
N ALA A 165 3.51 10.06 2.56
CA ALA A 165 2.31 10.88 2.53
C ALA A 165 2.48 12.19 3.29
N ARG A 166 3.08 12.17 4.48
CA ARG A 166 3.32 13.36 5.28
C ARG A 166 4.36 14.28 4.63
N ALA A 167 5.45 13.70 4.12
CA ALA A 167 6.44 14.46 3.37
C ALA A 167 5.83 15.12 2.12
N ARG A 168 4.92 14.43 1.45
CA ARG A 168 4.17 14.95 0.30
C ARG A 168 3.19 16.05 0.69
N LYS A 169 2.46 15.86 1.78
CA LYS A 169 1.53 16.86 2.33
C LYS A 169 2.30 18.15 2.69
N GLU A 170 3.40 18.01 3.43
CA GLU A 170 4.23 19.13 3.81
C GLU A 170 4.90 19.81 2.60
N ARG A 171 5.23 19.05 1.56
CA ARG A 171 5.72 19.62 0.31
C ARG A 171 4.63 20.41 -0.42
N ARG A 172 3.44 19.87 -0.55
CA ARG A 172 2.28 20.56 -1.15
C ARG A 172 1.96 21.84 -0.41
N GLU A 173 1.99 21.80 0.92
CA GLU A 173 1.78 22.99 1.76
C GLU A 173 2.86 24.05 1.56
N ARG A 174 4.13 23.66 1.40
CA ARG A 174 5.25 24.57 1.14
C ARG A 174 5.24 25.16 -0.28
N GLU A 175 4.82 24.38 -1.26
CA GLU A 175 4.76 24.80 -2.66
C GLU A 175 3.47 25.56 -2.99
N GLY A 176 2.55 25.70 -2.02
CA GLY A 176 1.27 26.40 -2.20
C GLY A 176 0.26 25.67 -3.08
N ASP A 177 0.51 24.41 -3.38
CA ASP A 177 -0.44 23.50 -4.05
C ASP A 177 -1.44 22.98 -3.02
N ILE A 178 -2.57 23.60 -3.00
CA ILE A 178 -3.70 23.19 -2.16
C ILE A 178 -4.43 22.05 -2.85
#